data_99ea060261289be126913c42eb31065a
#
_entry.id   99ea060261289be126913c42eb31065a
#
_cell.length_a   1.000
_cell.length_b   1.000
_cell.length_c   1.000
_cell.angle_alpha   90.00
_cell.angle_beta   90.00
_cell.angle_gamma   90.00
#
_symmetry.space_group_name_H-M   'P 1'
#
loop_
_entity.id
_entity.type
_entity.pdbx_description
1 polymer ?
#
loop_
_entity_poly.entity_id
_entity_poly.type
_entity_poly.pdbx_seq_one_letter_code
_entity_poly.pdbx_strand_id
1 'polypeptide(L)'
;AYAPEYNYITADSPKLWRRSIYRFVVRTTPNRFMTPLDCPDPANFTPKRINTTTPLQSLALYNNDFMLRQAGYLAERIETAAGPNLKKQVDQAFRIVFNRPPNEEEIEISESVLKEENLFVLCRSLINSNEFFYFD
;
A
#
# COMPACT_ATOMS: atom_id res chain seq x y z
N ALA A 1 -32.87 9.76 18.43
CA ALA A 1 -32.57 8.62 17.57
C ALA A 1 -31.05 8.37 17.62
N TYR A 2 -30.63 7.24 18.15
CA TYR A 2 -29.23 6.85 18.16
C TYR A 2 -28.82 6.57 16.70
N ALA A 3 -27.91 7.36 16.15
CA ALA A 3 -27.28 7.02 14.88
C ALA A 3 -26.42 5.76 15.11
N PRO A 4 -26.58 4.71 14.32
CA PRO A 4 -25.76 3.52 14.47
C PRO A 4 -24.28 3.89 14.26
N GLU A 5 -23.42 3.45 15.16
CA GLU A 5 -21.99 3.68 15.07
C GLU A 5 -21.43 2.75 13.98
N TYR A 6 -21.04 3.32 12.85
CA TYR A 6 -20.48 2.55 11.73
C TYR A 6 -18.99 2.36 11.90
N ASN A 7 -18.57 1.13 12.14
CA ASN A 7 -17.18 0.74 12.15
C ASN A 7 -16.78 0.13 10.79
N TYR A 8 -15.83 0.78 10.10
CA TYR A 8 -15.27 0.23 8.88
C TYR A 8 -14.30 -0.90 9.19
N ILE A 9 -14.76 -2.15 9.03
CA ILE A 9 -13.91 -3.33 9.20
C ILE A 9 -13.31 -3.68 7.84
N THR A 10 -11.99 -3.76 7.78
CA THR A 10 -11.27 -4.22 6.59
C THR A 10 -11.10 -5.75 6.69
N ALA A 11 -12.06 -6.48 6.14
CA ALA A 11 -11.97 -7.94 6.08
C ALA A 11 -10.97 -8.36 5.00
N ASP A 12 -10.22 -9.43 5.28
CA ASP A 12 -9.23 -10.00 4.37
C ASP A 12 -9.86 -11.09 3.51
N SER A 13 -10.39 -10.70 2.36
CA SER A 13 -10.99 -11.61 1.39
C SER A 13 -10.77 -11.09 -0.04
N PRO A 14 -10.33 -11.96 -0.98
CA PRO A 14 -10.16 -11.57 -2.38
C PRO A 14 -11.42 -10.97 -3.02
N LYS A 15 -12.60 -11.36 -2.55
CA LYS A 15 -13.88 -10.78 -3.01
C LYS A 15 -14.05 -9.32 -2.63
N LEU A 16 -13.37 -8.87 -1.57
CA LEU A 16 -13.44 -7.51 -1.04
C LEU A 16 -12.28 -6.63 -1.52
N TRP A 17 -11.29 -7.19 -2.22
CA TRP A 17 -10.17 -6.44 -2.82
C TRP A 17 -10.63 -5.73 -4.08
N ARG A 18 -11.51 -4.78 -3.91
CA ARG A 18 -12.09 -3.97 -4.99
C ARG A 18 -11.67 -2.52 -4.84
N ARG A 19 -11.76 -1.77 -5.93
CA ARG A 19 -11.55 -0.32 -5.89
C ARG A 19 -12.52 0.31 -4.89
N SER A 20 -12.08 1.35 -4.21
CA SER A 20 -12.82 2.03 -3.13
C SER A 20 -14.18 2.59 -3.56
N ILE A 21 -14.42 2.80 -4.86
CA ILE A 21 -15.72 3.19 -5.41
C ILE A 21 -16.86 2.19 -5.08
N TYR A 22 -16.51 0.92 -4.84
CA TYR A 22 -17.49 -0.12 -4.47
C TYR A 22 -17.67 -0.24 -2.94
N ARG A 23 -16.98 0.60 -2.17
CA ARG A 23 -17.08 0.58 -0.72
C ARG A 23 -18.34 1.32 -0.27
N PHE A 24 -19.03 0.77 0.73
CA PHE A 24 -20.16 1.45 1.36
C PHE A 24 -19.69 2.78 1.98
N VAL A 25 -20.42 3.86 1.69
CA VAL A 25 -20.10 5.21 2.15
C VAL A 25 -21.17 5.70 3.10
N VAL A 26 -20.73 6.14 4.30
CA VAL A 26 -21.57 6.81 5.28
C VAL A 26 -21.19 8.28 5.33
N ARG A 27 -22.11 9.18 5.00
CA ARG A 27 -21.84 10.63 4.92
C ARG A 27 -21.36 11.24 6.24
N THR A 28 -21.87 10.72 7.35
CA THR A 28 -21.57 11.24 8.70
C THR A 28 -20.33 10.62 9.33
N THR A 29 -19.82 9.53 8.77
CA THR A 29 -18.67 8.80 9.31
C THR A 29 -17.65 8.55 8.19
N PRO A 30 -16.71 9.49 7.99
CA PRO A 30 -15.70 9.34 6.94
C PRO A 30 -14.77 8.17 7.25
N ASN A 31 -14.32 7.50 6.19
CA ASN A 31 -13.37 6.40 6.32
C ASN A 31 -11.98 6.93 6.68
N ARG A 32 -11.42 6.49 7.80
CA ARG A 32 -10.13 6.97 8.34
C ARG A 32 -8.95 6.74 7.40
N PHE A 33 -8.99 5.72 6.56
CA PHE A 33 -7.95 5.45 5.58
C PHE A 33 -8.10 6.29 4.32
N MET A 34 -9.33 6.52 3.87
CA MET A 34 -9.58 7.24 2.63
C MET A 34 -9.44 8.76 2.79
N THR A 35 -9.73 9.30 3.97
CA THR A 35 -9.68 10.75 4.23
C THR A 35 -8.31 11.38 3.97
N PRO A 36 -7.17 10.83 4.45
CA PRO A 36 -5.85 11.39 4.15
C PRO A 36 -5.44 11.27 2.67
N LEU A 37 -6.10 10.41 1.90
CA LEU A 37 -5.79 10.14 0.48
C LEU A 37 -6.62 11.00 -0.48
N ASP A 38 -6.95 12.21 -0.10
CA ASP A 38 -7.72 13.16 -0.92
C ASP A 38 -9.07 12.62 -1.40
N CYS A 39 -9.70 11.73 -0.63
CA CYS A 39 -11.04 11.27 -0.93
C CYS A 39 -12.04 12.43 -0.77
N PRO A 40 -12.88 12.70 -1.77
CA PRO A 40 -13.91 13.73 -1.66
C PRO A 40 -14.82 13.50 -0.47
N ASP A 41 -15.18 14.58 0.22
CA ASP A 41 -16.17 14.53 1.30
C ASP A 41 -17.54 14.12 0.73
N PRO A 42 -18.11 12.98 1.14
CA PRO A 42 -19.40 12.52 0.60
C PRO A 42 -20.60 13.41 0.99
N ALA A 43 -20.42 14.31 1.94
CA ALA A 43 -21.45 15.26 2.36
C ALA A 43 -21.46 16.52 1.50
N ASN A 44 -20.37 16.84 0.80
CA ASN A 44 -20.22 18.07 0.04
C ASN A 44 -19.96 17.79 -1.45
N PHE A 45 -20.47 18.70 -2.29
CA PHE A 45 -20.20 18.66 -3.71
C PHE A 45 -18.75 19.09 -4.00
N THR A 46 -17.96 18.20 -4.61
CA THR A 46 -16.55 18.45 -4.92
C THR A 46 -16.36 18.43 -6.45
N PRO A 47 -16.44 19.60 -7.14
CA PRO A 47 -16.40 19.64 -8.60
C PRO A 47 -15.02 19.34 -9.19
N LYS A 48 -13.96 19.50 -8.40
CA LYS A 48 -12.58 19.25 -8.82
C LYS A 48 -11.85 18.39 -7.78
N ARG A 49 -11.19 17.34 -8.25
CA ARG A 49 -10.34 16.51 -7.40
C ARG A 49 -9.10 17.31 -6.98
N ILE A 50 -8.82 17.31 -5.68
CA ILE A 50 -7.60 17.88 -5.11
C ILE A 50 -6.62 16.72 -4.94
N ASN A 51 -5.39 16.91 -5.40
CA ASN A 51 -4.29 15.97 -5.14
C ASN A 51 -3.28 16.67 -4.27
N THR A 52 -2.96 16.05 -3.14
CA THR A 52 -1.96 16.54 -2.19
C THR A 52 -0.92 15.46 -1.91
N THR A 53 0.25 15.90 -1.45
CA THR A 53 1.29 15.00 -0.92
C THR A 53 1.62 15.46 0.49
N THR A 54 1.17 14.71 1.48
CA THR A 54 1.31 15.07 2.89
C THR A 54 1.99 13.96 3.69
N PRO A 55 2.72 14.30 4.78
CA PRO A 55 3.26 13.30 5.71
C PRO A 55 2.18 12.39 6.30
N LEU A 56 0.96 12.91 6.48
CA LEU A 56 -0.16 12.13 6.99
C LEU A 56 -0.59 11.02 6.01
N GLN A 57 -0.53 11.29 4.69
CA GLN A 57 -0.79 10.28 3.65
C GLN A 57 0.24 9.15 3.73
N SER A 58 1.54 9.49 3.80
CA SER A 58 2.61 8.51 3.92
C SER A 58 2.47 7.67 5.19
N LEU A 59 2.13 8.28 6.32
CA LEU A 59 1.92 7.58 7.57
C LEU A 59 0.69 6.66 7.52
N ALA A 60 -0.41 7.11 6.92
CA ALA A 60 -1.62 6.32 6.75
C ALA A 60 -1.36 5.07 5.89
N LEU A 61 -0.61 5.22 4.79
CA LEU A 61 -0.21 4.11 3.93
C LEU A 61 0.72 3.14 4.65
N TYR A 62 1.71 3.66 5.37
CA TYR A 62 2.72 2.85 6.06
C TYR A 62 2.15 1.96 7.17
N ASN A 63 1.14 2.45 7.90
CA ASN A 63 0.55 1.76 9.06
C ASN A 63 -0.80 1.10 8.78
N ASN A 64 -1.32 1.16 7.56
CA ASN A 64 -2.61 0.57 7.26
C ASN A 64 -2.55 -0.96 7.18
N ASP A 65 -3.47 -1.65 7.86
CA ASP A 65 -3.54 -3.11 7.91
C ASP A 65 -3.67 -3.76 6.52
N PHE A 66 -4.36 -3.11 5.60
CA PHE A 66 -4.47 -3.58 4.22
C PHE A 66 -3.12 -3.55 3.53
N MET A 67 -2.35 -2.45 3.67
CA MET A 67 -1.03 -2.33 3.07
C MET A 67 -0.03 -3.33 3.66
N LEU A 68 -0.10 -3.56 4.97
CA LEU A 68 0.72 -4.57 5.65
C LEU A 68 0.43 -5.98 5.13
N ARG A 69 -0.83 -6.33 4.93
CA ARG A 69 -1.22 -7.63 4.35
C ARG A 69 -0.75 -7.78 2.91
N GLN A 70 -0.89 -6.73 2.10
CA GLN A 70 -0.40 -6.75 0.71
C GLN A 70 1.12 -6.92 0.64
N ALA A 71 1.88 -6.31 1.56
CA ALA A 71 3.32 -6.54 1.68
C ALA A 71 3.65 -8.01 2.03
N GLY A 72 2.86 -8.64 2.90
CA GLY A 72 2.99 -10.06 3.22
C GLY A 72 2.76 -10.96 2.00
N TYR A 73 1.67 -10.77 1.28
CA TYR A 73 1.38 -11.54 0.05
C TYR A 73 2.42 -11.32 -1.06
N LEU A 74 2.94 -10.10 -1.16
CA LEU A 74 4.03 -9.82 -2.09
C LEU A 74 5.30 -10.59 -1.70
N ALA A 75 5.65 -10.63 -0.42
CA ALA A 75 6.80 -11.38 0.07
C ALA A 75 6.66 -12.88 -0.23
N GLU A 76 5.52 -13.50 0.09
CA GLU A 76 5.25 -14.91 -0.24
C GLU A 76 5.36 -15.20 -1.74
N ARG A 77 4.83 -14.31 -2.56
CA ARG A 77 4.92 -14.43 -4.03
C ARG A 77 6.36 -14.38 -4.53
N ILE A 78 7.18 -13.50 -3.97
CA ILE A 78 8.60 -13.36 -4.34
C ILE A 78 9.39 -14.58 -3.88
N GLU A 79 9.17 -15.07 -2.65
CA GLU A 79 9.81 -16.29 -2.14
C GLU A 79 9.50 -17.50 -3.02
N THR A 80 8.24 -17.65 -3.43
CA THR A 80 7.82 -18.74 -4.31
C THR A 80 8.46 -18.65 -5.69
N ALA A 81 8.62 -17.44 -6.24
CA ALA A 81 9.16 -17.24 -7.60
C ALA A 81 10.68 -17.25 -7.66
N ALA A 82 11.37 -16.69 -6.67
CA ALA A 82 12.82 -16.49 -6.68
C ALA A 82 13.60 -17.48 -5.81
N GLY A 83 12.92 -18.18 -4.87
CA GLY A 83 13.55 -19.08 -3.90
C GLY A 83 14.51 -18.34 -2.95
N PRO A 84 15.54 -19.01 -2.41
CA PRO A 84 16.41 -18.47 -1.36
C PRO A 84 17.48 -17.48 -1.88
N ASN A 85 17.54 -17.20 -3.17
CA ASN A 85 18.55 -16.33 -3.76
C ASN A 85 18.18 -14.86 -3.59
N LEU A 86 18.92 -14.12 -2.75
CA LEU A 86 18.65 -12.73 -2.41
C LEU A 86 18.61 -11.81 -3.64
N LYS A 87 19.56 -11.95 -4.57
CA LYS A 87 19.58 -11.12 -5.79
C LYS A 87 18.35 -11.34 -6.66
N LYS A 88 17.89 -12.58 -6.79
CA LYS A 88 16.68 -12.90 -7.54
C LYS A 88 15.43 -12.36 -6.82
N GLN A 89 15.40 -12.41 -5.51
CA GLN A 89 14.30 -11.83 -4.72
C GLN A 89 14.22 -10.31 -4.92
N VAL A 90 15.35 -9.61 -4.89
CA VAL A 90 15.42 -8.16 -5.16
C VAL A 90 14.97 -7.85 -6.59
N ASP A 91 15.49 -8.55 -7.59
CA ASP A 91 15.09 -8.34 -9.00
C ASP A 91 13.58 -8.57 -9.20
N GLN A 92 13.03 -9.64 -8.64
CA GLN A 92 11.59 -9.91 -8.72
C GLN A 92 10.75 -8.86 -8.00
N ALA A 93 11.19 -8.40 -6.82
CA ALA A 93 10.51 -7.36 -6.07
C ALA A 93 10.38 -6.06 -6.90
N PHE A 94 11.48 -5.59 -7.47
CA PHE A 94 11.50 -4.37 -8.29
C PHE A 94 10.67 -4.51 -9.56
N ARG A 95 10.75 -5.65 -10.25
CA ARG A 95 9.93 -5.91 -11.45
C ARG A 95 8.43 -5.94 -11.16
N ILE A 96 8.02 -6.50 -10.02
CA ILE A 96 6.60 -6.57 -9.65
C ILE A 96 6.10 -5.20 -9.20
N VAL A 97 6.86 -4.47 -8.38
CA VAL A 97 6.43 -3.21 -7.77
C VAL A 97 6.57 -2.03 -8.73
N PHE A 98 7.71 -1.91 -9.41
CA PHE A 98 8.05 -0.75 -10.25
C PHE A 98 8.08 -1.06 -11.76
N ASN A 99 7.90 -2.33 -12.13
CA ASN A 99 7.94 -2.78 -13.52
C ASN A 99 9.29 -2.47 -14.23
N ARG A 100 10.37 -2.37 -13.47
CA ARG A 100 11.73 -2.17 -13.95
C ARG A 100 12.73 -3.01 -13.15
N PRO A 101 13.94 -3.29 -13.69
CA PRO A 101 15.01 -3.89 -12.91
C PRO A 101 15.59 -2.88 -11.89
N PRO A 102 16.15 -3.34 -10.77
CA PRO A 102 16.84 -2.50 -9.81
C PRO A 102 18.20 -2.02 -10.35
N ASN A 103 18.64 -0.85 -9.89
CA ASN A 103 19.99 -0.35 -10.12
C ASN A 103 21.00 -1.05 -9.19
N GLU A 104 22.30 -0.88 -9.43
CA GLU A 104 23.36 -1.50 -8.61
C GLU A 104 23.28 -1.03 -7.15
N GLU A 105 23.07 0.26 -6.89
CA GLU A 105 22.90 0.83 -5.56
C GLU A 105 21.64 0.27 -4.86
N GLU A 106 20.54 0.13 -5.58
CA GLU A 106 19.29 -0.45 -5.07
C GLU A 106 19.46 -1.92 -4.70
N ILE A 107 20.26 -2.66 -5.46
CA ILE A 107 20.59 -4.06 -5.15
C ILE A 107 21.36 -4.15 -3.84
N GLU A 108 22.42 -3.34 -3.69
CA GLU A 108 23.27 -3.36 -2.48
C GLU A 108 22.45 -3.02 -1.22
N ILE A 109 21.65 -1.95 -1.27
CA ILE A 109 20.80 -1.54 -0.16
C ILE A 109 19.76 -2.62 0.15
N SER A 110 19.10 -3.17 -0.86
CA SER A 110 18.08 -4.19 -0.69
C SER A 110 18.65 -5.50 -0.14
N GLU A 111 19.84 -5.91 -0.58
CA GLU A 111 20.52 -7.09 -0.03
C GLU A 111 20.91 -6.88 1.44
N SER A 112 21.33 -5.67 1.83
CA SER A 112 21.60 -5.33 3.24
C SER A 112 20.33 -5.48 4.09
N VAL A 113 19.21 -4.95 3.61
CA VAL A 113 17.91 -5.08 4.29
C VAL A 113 17.50 -6.54 4.42
N LEU A 114 17.68 -7.35 3.36
CA LEU A 114 17.35 -8.79 3.41
C LEU A 114 18.23 -9.60 4.36
N LYS A 115 19.48 -9.15 4.60
CA LYS A 115 20.40 -9.81 5.54
C LYS A 115 20.13 -9.44 7.00
N GLU A 116 19.78 -8.18 7.23
CA GLU A 116 19.56 -7.65 8.59
C GLU A 116 18.13 -7.87 9.08
N GLU A 117 17.17 -7.79 8.18
CA GLU A 117 15.75 -7.88 8.47
C GLU A 117 15.11 -9.07 7.74
N ASN A 118 14.08 -8.82 6.95
CA ASN A 118 13.43 -9.85 6.15
C ASN A 118 12.78 -9.29 4.87
N LEU A 119 12.32 -10.19 4.01
CA LEU A 119 11.69 -9.85 2.75
C LEU A 119 10.40 -9.02 2.93
N PHE A 120 9.66 -9.24 4.01
CA PHE A 120 8.47 -8.45 4.33
C PHE A 120 8.79 -6.96 4.52
N VAL A 121 9.88 -6.64 5.25
CA VAL A 121 10.32 -5.26 5.47
C VAL A 121 10.70 -4.59 4.15
N LEU A 122 11.43 -5.30 3.29
CA LEU A 122 11.75 -4.81 1.95
C LEU A 122 10.48 -4.53 1.13
N CYS A 123 9.55 -5.47 1.05
CA CYS A 123 8.28 -5.31 0.33
C CYS A 123 7.46 -4.13 0.87
N ARG A 124 7.39 -3.99 2.20
CA ARG A 124 6.70 -2.87 2.84
C ARG A 124 7.33 -1.52 2.46
N SER A 125 8.64 -1.44 2.42
CA SER A 125 9.37 -0.23 2.02
C SER A 125 9.12 0.14 0.55
N LEU A 126 9.17 -0.85 -0.35
CA LEU A 126 8.92 -0.63 -1.78
C LEU A 126 7.50 -0.16 -2.06
N ILE A 127 6.49 -0.77 -1.43
CA ILE A 127 5.08 -0.38 -1.59
C ILE A 127 4.82 1.04 -1.03
N ASN A 128 5.58 1.48 -0.04
CA ASN A 128 5.45 2.82 0.55
C ASN A 128 6.38 3.87 -0.09
N SER A 129 7.11 3.50 -1.13
CA SER A 129 7.98 4.44 -1.84
C SER A 129 7.17 5.43 -2.69
N ASN A 130 7.74 6.61 -2.90
CA ASN A 130 7.15 7.61 -3.77
C ASN A 130 6.98 7.11 -5.21
N GLU A 131 7.93 6.33 -5.72
CA GLU A 131 7.88 5.75 -7.06
C GLU A 131 6.67 4.84 -7.28
N PHE A 132 6.19 4.17 -6.23
CA PHE A 132 5.00 3.32 -6.33
C PHE A 132 3.69 4.13 -6.39
N PHE A 133 3.61 5.25 -5.67
CA PHE A 133 2.38 6.02 -5.54
C PHE A 133 2.26 7.21 -6.49
N TYR A 134 3.38 7.78 -6.91
CA TYR A 134 3.41 8.99 -7.72
C TYR A 134 4.04 8.68 -9.08
N PHE A 135 3.21 8.71 -10.12
CA PHE A 135 3.65 8.63 -11.51
C PHE A 135 3.88 10.05 -12.01
N ASP A 136 5.06 10.31 -12.51
CA ASP A 136 5.38 11.52 -13.25
C ASP A 136 4.92 11.42 -14.71
#